data_759c4e7a9612cb1f540cbcf56634851c
#
_entry.id   759c4e7a9612cb1f540cbcf56634851c
#
_cell.length_a   1.000
_cell.length_b   1.000
_cell.length_c   1.000
_cell.angle_alpha   90.00
_cell.angle_beta   90.00
_cell.angle_gamma   90.00
#
_symmetry.space_group_name_H-M   'P 1'
#
loop_
_entity.id
_entity.type
_entity.pdbx_description
1 polymer ?
#
loop_
_entity_poly.entity_id
_entity_poly.type
_entity_poly.pdbx_seq_one_letter_code
_entity_poly.pdbx_strand_id
1 'polypeptide(L)'
;MDDVVRQEAESGILFNATLVRCMLENGIHEIPHFEMGFPDIEAVEGGEFLDCYARYGRDETIVITRSNKRANRYNEGIRRNVLYAEEEIESNDMLMVVKNNYYYTGHTENCPMHFIANGDITRLKRLRRFEDFYGFRFADAVLEFPDYDTELQCKILLDTIASESPSLTREESSRLFCEVEKDYLDVKSKIKRFKEIRENPHFNALQVKFSYAVTCHKAQGGQWKAVFVDRCLFGDEPMTRDMLRWLYTALTRATDKLYLVNFDEKFYE
;
A
#
# COMPACT_ATOMS: atom_id res chain seq x y z
N MET A 1 -3.17 -33.90 -2.47
CA MET A 1 -3.81 -33.40 -3.73
C MET A 1 -5.32 -33.24 -3.57
N ASP A 2 -5.99 -34.16 -2.88
CA ASP A 2 -7.46 -34.14 -2.74
C ASP A 2 -8.01 -32.98 -1.89
N ASP A 3 -7.26 -32.46 -0.90
CA ASP A 3 -7.68 -31.34 -0.06
C ASP A 3 -7.68 -30.00 -0.81
N VAL A 4 -6.75 -29.80 -1.73
CA VAL A 4 -6.70 -28.61 -2.57
C VAL A 4 -7.88 -28.59 -3.54
N VAL A 5 -8.22 -29.73 -4.13
CA VAL A 5 -9.37 -29.86 -5.05
C VAL A 5 -10.71 -29.65 -4.34
N ARG A 6 -10.82 -30.05 -3.06
CA ARG A 6 -12.02 -29.80 -2.25
C ARG A 6 -12.17 -28.30 -1.88
N GLN A 7 -11.06 -27.64 -1.54
CA GLN A 7 -11.08 -26.19 -1.30
C GLN A 7 -11.42 -25.40 -2.58
N GLU A 8 -10.93 -25.82 -3.74
CA GLU A 8 -11.30 -25.20 -5.03
C GLU A 8 -12.79 -25.32 -5.33
N ALA A 9 -13.42 -26.43 -4.95
CA ALA A 9 -14.87 -26.65 -5.18
C ALA A 9 -15.77 -25.80 -4.28
N GLU A 10 -15.26 -25.21 -3.20
CA GLU A 10 -16.02 -24.42 -2.23
C GLU A 10 -15.60 -22.93 -2.17
N SER A 11 -14.53 -22.54 -2.89
CA SER A 11 -13.99 -21.17 -2.87
C SER A 11 -14.02 -20.52 -4.26
N GLY A 12 -14.83 -19.47 -4.39
CA GLY A 12 -14.87 -18.63 -5.59
C GLY A 12 -13.57 -17.85 -5.80
N ILE A 13 -12.87 -17.48 -4.74
CA ILE A 13 -11.55 -16.84 -4.81
C ILE A 13 -10.57 -17.76 -5.51
N LEU A 14 -10.47 -19.01 -5.05
CA LEU A 14 -9.53 -19.98 -5.60
C LEU A 14 -9.93 -20.42 -7.01
N PHE A 15 -11.23 -20.64 -7.25
CA PHE A 15 -11.77 -20.97 -8.57
C PHE A 15 -11.40 -19.90 -9.60
N ASN A 16 -11.73 -18.63 -9.33
CA ASN A 16 -11.48 -17.53 -10.26
C ASN A 16 -9.98 -17.20 -10.41
N ALA A 17 -9.19 -17.34 -9.36
CA ALA A 17 -7.74 -17.22 -9.47
C ALA A 17 -7.15 -18.34 -10.37
N THR A 18 -7.64 -19.57 -10.24
CA THR A 18 -7.23 -20.69 -11.10
C THR A 18 -7.64 -20.47 -12.55
N LEU A 19 -8.85 -19.94 -12.79
CA LEU A 19 -9.29 -19.54 -14.12
C LEU A 19 -8.30 -18.57 -14.78
N VAL A 20 -7.98 -17.47 -14.09
CA VAL A 20 -7.03 -16.46 -14.62
C VAL A 20 -5.64 -17.06 -14.83
N ARG A 21 -5.18 -17.96 -13.95
CA ARG A 21 -3.91 -18.67 -14.12
C ARG A 21 -3.92 -19.55 -15.35
N CYS A 22 -4.98 -20.34 -15.58
CA CYS A 22 -5.13 -21.16 -16.78
C CYS A 22 -5.13 -20.33 -18.06
N MET A 23 -5.78 -19.15 -18.06
CA MET A 23 -5.73 -18.22 -19.19
C MET A 23 -4.29 -17.75 -19.47
N LEU A 24 -3.54 -17.40 -18.42
CA LEU A 24 -2.14 -17.00 -18.55
C LEU A 24 -1.24 -18.11 -19.11
N GLU A 25 -1.43 -19.35 -18.65
CA GLU A 25 -0.64 -20.53 -19.06
C GLU A 25 -0.93 -20.89 -20.53
N ASN A 26 -2.19 -20.74 -20.97
CA ASN A 26 -2.61 -21.04 -22.35
C ASN A 26 -2.51 -19.85 -23.31
N GLY A 27 -2.03 -18.69 -22.85
CA GLY A 27 -1.90 -17.48 -23.68
C GLY A 27 -3.23 -16.90 -24.16
N ILE A 28 -4.32 -17.11 -23.40
CA ILE A 28 -5.65 -16.58 -23.69
C ILE A 28 -5.69 -15.15 -23.16
N HIS A 29 -5.90 -14.18 -24.04
CA HIS A 29 -5.94 -12.75 -23.71
C HIS A 29 -7.36 -12.20 -23.91
N GLU A 30 -8.31 -12.81 -23.22
CA GLU A 30 -9.72 -12.43 -23.21
C GLU A 30 -10.13 -11.95 -21.82
N ILE A 31 -11.31 -11.33 -21.73
CA ILE A 31 -11.88 -10.94 -20.43
C ILE A 31 -12.24 -12.23 -19.67
N PRO A 32 -11.75 -12.41 -18.44
CA PRO A 32 -12.12 -13.56 -17.64
C PRO A 32 -13.61 -13.45 -17.23
N HIS A 33 -14.36 -14.55 -17.39
CA HIS A 33 -15.73 -14.66 -16.89
C HIS A 33 -15.68 -15.28 -15.50
N PHE A 34 -15.85 -14.43 -14.49
CA PHE A 34 -15.78 -14.84 -13.10
C PHE A 34 -17.06 -15.57 -12.67
N GLU A 35 -16.90 -16.71 -12.03
CA GLU A 35 -17.98 -17.43 -11.38
C GLU A 35 -18.30 -16.79 -10.02
N MET A 36 -19.54 -16.28 -9.89
CA MET A 36 -19.99 -15.49 -8.72
C MET A 36 -20.89 -16.28 -7.77
N GLY A 37 -21.18 -17.56 -8.04
CA GLY A 37 -22.05 -18.41 -7.24
C GLY A 37 -21.51 -18.82 -5.86
N PHE A 38 -20.39 -18.29 -5.43
CA PHE A 38 -19.70 -18.64 -4.17
C PHE A 38 -19.92 -17.60 -3.07
N PRO A 39 -19.92 -18.01 -1.80
CA PRO A 39 -20.16 -17.09 -0.68
C PRO A 39 -18.99 -16.15 -0.40
N ASP A 40 -17.77 -16.49 -0.85
CA ASP A 40 -16.52 -15.77 -0.59
C ASP A 40 -16.16 -14.72 -1.67
N ILE A 41 -16.99 -14.59 -2.74
CA ILE A 41 -16.82 -13.57 -3.77
C ILE A 41 -18.11 -12.77 -3.96
N GLU A 42 -17.99 -11.47 -4.19
CA GLU A 42 -19.15 -10.57 -4.34
C GLU A 42 -18.79 -9.40 -5.26
N ALA A 43 -19.71 -9.03 -6.16
CA ALA A 43 -19.62 -7.81 -6.94
C ALA A 43 -20.26 -6.66 -6.16
N VAL A 44 -19.58 -5.51 -6.14
CA VAL A 44 -20.02 -4.34 -5.36
C VAL A 44 -19.89 -3.08 -6.22
N GLU A 45 -20.96 -2.30 -6.25
CA GLU A 45 -20.91 -0.97 -6.85
C GLU A 45 -20.30 0.06 -5.90
N GLY A 46 -19.77 1.15 -6.49
CA GLY A 46 -19.10 2.20 -5.72
C GLY A 46 -19.93 2.82 -4.59
N GLY A 47 -21.27 2.81 -4.72
CA GLY A 47 -22.19 3.29 -3.68
C GLY A 47 -22.24 2.40 -2.44
N GLU A 48 -22.06 1.09 -2.58
CA GLU A 48 -22.13 0.10 -1.50
C GLU A 48 -20.76 -0.23 -0.90
N PHE A 49 -19.70 0.21 -1.57
CA PHE A 49 -18.31 -0.08 -1.20
C PHE A 49 -18.01 0.25 0.27
N LEU A 50 -18.41 1.44 0.74
CA LEU A 50 -18.08 1.90 2.11
C LEU A 50 -18.77 1.04 3.17
N ASP A 51 -20.01 0.63 2.93
CA ASP A 51 -20.77 -0.24 3.84
C ASP A 51 -20.15 -1.64 3.90
N CYS A 52 -19.73 -2.18 2.77
CA CYS A 52 -19.03 -3.47 2.71
C CYS A 52 -17.66 -3.38 3.38
N TYR A 53 -16.91 -2.30 3.15
CA TYR A 53 -15.60 -2.07 3.77
C TYR A 53 -15.72 -2.00 5.30
N ALA A 54 -16.75 -1.35 5.83
CA ALA A 54 -16.94 -1.20 7.28
C ALA A 54 -17.27 -2.50 8.02
N ARG A 55 -17.65 -3.59 7.31
CA ARG A 55 -17.97 -4.91 7.92
C ARG A 55 -16.74 -5.60 8.50
N TYR A 56 -15.56 -5.31 7.96
CA TYR A 56 -14.27 -5.86 8.39
C TYR A 56 -13.44 -4.78 9.10
N GLY A 57 -12.59 -5.19 10.00
CA GLY A 57 -11.66 -4.26 10.64
C GLY A 57 -10.62 -3.73 9.64
N ARG A 58 -10.19 -2.49 9.83
CA ARG A 58 -9.19 -1.82 8.98
C ARG A 58 -7.85 -2.56 8.85
N ASP A 59 -7.51 -3.38 9.85
CA ASP A 59 -6.28 -4.17 9.89
C ASP A 59 -6.39 -5.45 9.03
N GLU A 60 -7.63 -5.87 8.71
CA GLU A 60 -7.93 -7.10 7.99
C GLU A 60 -8.45 -6.86 6.56
N THR A 61 -8.49 -5.59 6.16
CA THR A 61 -9.09 -5.16 4.88
C THR A 61 -8.12 -4.35 4.05
N ILE A 62 -8.11 -4.59 2.75
CA ILE A 62 -7.31 -3.82 1.79
C ILE A 62 -8.10 -3.53 0.51
N VAL A 63 -7.88 -2.35 -0.07
CA VAL A 63 -8.33 -2.04 -1.43
C VAL A 63 -7.15 -2.12 -2.38
N ILE A 64 -7.24 -2.92 -3.42
CA ILE A 64 -6.19 -3.06 -4.43
C ILE A 64 -6.56 -2.28 -5.67
N THR A 65 -5.69 -1.36 -6.05
CA THR A 65 -5.88 -0.48 -7.21
C THR A 65 -4.73 -0.60 -8.20
N ARG A 66 -4.90 -0.02 -9.39
CA ARG A 66 -3.87 -0.01 -10.42
C ARG A 66 -2.94 1.21 -10.35
N SER A 67 -3.34 2.29 -9.68
CA SER A 67 -2.56 3.51 -9.61
C SER A 67 -2.59 4.17 -8.22
N ASN A 68 -1.53 4.89 -7.87
CA ASN A 68 -1.48 5.66 -6.63
C ASN A 68 -2.59 6.72 -6.57
N LYS A 69 -2.94 7.32 -7.70
CA LYS A 69 -4.05 8.29 -7.79
C LYS A 69 -5.38 7.69 -7.33
N ARG A 70 -5.68 6.46 -7.77
CA ARG A 70 -6.89 5.74 -7.33
C ARG A 70 -6.76 5.33 -5.87
N ALA A 71 -5.62 4.80 -5.45
CA ALA A 71 -5.37 4.44 -4.05
C ALA A 71 -5.58 5.65 -3.13
N ASN A 72 -5.05 6.82 -3.48
CA ASN A 72 -5.23 8.05 -2.69
C ASN A 72 -6.72 8.42 -2.53
N ARG A 73 -7.53 8.30 -3.60
CA ARG A 73 -8.98 8.56 -3.52
C ARG A 73 -9.71 7.59 -2.59
N TYR A 74 -9.38 6.29 -2.65
CA TYR A 74 -9.94 5.31 -1.72
C TYR A 74 -9.49 5.58 -0.29
N ASN A 75 -8.20 5.86 -0.06
CA ASN A 75 -7.66 6.21 1.25
C ASN A 75 -8.39 7.41 1.86
N GLU A 76 -8.58 8.48 1.07
CA GLU A 76 -9.34 9.68 1.51
C GLU A 76 -10.79 9.33 1.81
N GLY A 77 -11.47 8.58 0.92
CA GLY A 77 -12.86 8.18 1.10
C GLY A 77 -13.06 7.30 2.34
N ILE A 78 -12.19 6.32 2.57
CA ILE A 78 -12.22 5.45 3.76
C ILE A 78 -11.96 6.26 5.03
N ARG A 79 -10.91 7.09 5.05
CA ARG A 79 -10.61 7.92 6.22
C ARG A 79 -11.76 8.84 6.58
N ARG A 80 -12.33 9.52 5.60
CA ARG A 80 -13.41 10.50 5.82
C ARG A 80 -14.74 9.85 6.20
N ASN A 81 -15.16 8.78 5.51
CA ASN A 81 -16.53 8.27 5.62
C ASN A 81 -16.65 7.01 6.50
N VAL A 82 -15.57 6.27 6.71
CA VAL A 82 -15.57 5.05 7.57
C VAL A 82 -14.86 5.32 8.88
N LEU A 83 -13.72 6.01 8.85
CA LEU A 83 -12.92 6.25 10.05
C LEU A 83 -13.22 7.61 10.69
N TYR A 84 -13.99 8.47 10.00
CA TYR A 84 -14.37 9.81 10.46
C TYR A 84 -13.17 10.70 10.83
N ALA A 85 -12.06 10.53 10.10
CA ALA A 85 -10.86 11.30 10.29
C ALA A 85 -11.08 12.76 9.86
N GLU A 86 -10.71 13.69 10.72
CA GLU A 86 -10.87 15.13 10.50
C GLU A 86 -9.57 15.79 10.05
N GLU A 87 -8.42 15.27 10.51
CA GLU A 87 -7.11 15.81 10.23
C GLU A 87 -6.45 15.14 9.01
N GLU A 88 -5.42 15.80 8.46
CA GLU A 88 -4.63 15.26 7.33
C GLU A 88 -4.03 13.88 7.68
N ILE A 89 -3.60 13.70 8.91
CA ILE A 89 -3.06 12.45 9.46
C ILE A 89 -3.33 12.40 10.96
N GLU A 90 -3.76 11.26 11.47
CA GLU A 90 -4.17 11.09 12.87
C GLU A 90 -3.57 9.83 13.50
N SER A 91 -3.58 9.83 14.86
CA SER A 91 -3.24 8.62 15.61
C SER A 91 -4.15 7.46 15.21
N ASN A 92 -3.58 6.28 15.10
CA ASN A 92 -4.18 5.05 14.60
C ASN A 92 -4.37 4.98 13.07
N ASP A 93 -3.91 5.96 12.29
CA ASP A 93 -3.82 5.77 10.85
C ASP A 93 -2.90 4.59 10.50
N MET A 94 -3.32 3.83 9.50
CA MET A 94 -2.52 2.76 8.91
C MET A 94 -1.69 3.32 7.77
N LEU A 95 -0.39 3.15 7.86
CA LEU A 95 0.57 3.66 6.90
C LEU A 95 1.37 2.51 6.30
N MET A 96 1.83 2.70 5.08
CA MET A 96 2.79 1.83 4.41
C MET A 96 4.07 2.60 4.11
N VAL A 97 5.21 2.04 4.47
CA VAL A 97 6.51 2.58 4.09
C VAL A 97 6.72 2.37 2.60
N VAL A 98 7.13 3.43 1.89
CA VAL A 98 7.26 3.37 0.43
C VAL A 98 8.70 3.43 -0.09
N LYS A 99 9.67 3.43 0.82
CA LYS A 99 11.11 3.37 0.52
C LYS A 99 11.85 2.69 1.66
N ASN A 100 12.78 1.78 1.34
CA ASN A 100 13.62 1.14 2.35
C ASN A 100 14.36 2.18 3.21
N ASN A 101 14.41 1.93 4.52
CA ASN A 101 15.10 2.78 5.47
C ASN A 101 15.96 1.94 6.42
N TYR A 102 17.24 2.30 6.53
CA TYR A 102 18.23 1.61 7.35
C TYR A 102 18.65 2.45 8.57
N TYR A 103 18.22 3.72 8.61
CA TYR A 103 18.65 4.68 9.62
C TYR A 103 18.06 4.37 10.99
N TYR A 104 16.74 4.29 11.10
CA TYR A 104 16.08 4.17 12.40
C TYR A 104 16.34 2.84 13.10
N THR A 105 16.45 1.75 12.37
CA THR A 105 16.79 0.43 12.94
C THR A 105 18.22 0.40 13.46
N GLY A 106 19.15 1.08 12.79
CA GLY A 106 20.54 1.20 13.23
C GLY A 106 20.73 2.11 14.46
N HIS A 107 19.77 2.97 14.76
CA HIS A 107 19.80 3.90 15.90
C HIS A 107 18.88 3.46 17.07
N THR A 108 18.26 2.28 16.97
CA THR A 108 17.39 1.72 18.01
C THR A 108 18.06 0.49 18.61
N GLU A 109 18.30 0.52 19.92
CA GLU A 109 18.87 -0.61 20.64
C GLU A 109 17.93 -1.82 20.60
N ASN A 110 18.48 -3.00 20.34
CA ASN A 110 17.75 -4.27 20.28
C ASN A 110 16.56 -4.28 19.29
N CYS A 111 16.65 -3.48 18.22
CA CYS A 111 15.61 -3.49 17.18
C CYS A 111 15.55 -4.88 16.52
N PRO A 112 14.35 -5.52 16.45
CA PRO A 112 14.21 -6.83 15.83
C PRO A 112 14.34 -6.79 14.30
N MET A 113 14.26 -5.61 13.71
CA MET A 113 14.36 -5.38 12.26
C MET A 113 15.79 -4.99 11.87
N HIS A 114 16.30 -5.55 10.76
CA HIS A 114 17.55 -5.10 10.17
C HIS A 114 17.40 -3.78 9.41
N PHE A 115 16.26 -3.55 8.81
CA PHE A 115 15.85 -2.32 8.13
C PHE A 115 14.33 -2.27 8.02
N ILE A 116 13.78 -1.11 7.77
CA ILE A 116 12.36 -0.93 7.46
C ILE A 116 12.20 -1.09 5.96
N ALA A 117 11.40 -2.08 5.53
CA ALA A 117 11.24 -2.40 4.12
C ALA A 117 10.20 -1.51 3.43
N ASN A 118 10.41 -1.32 2.13
CA ASN A 118 9.37 -0.80 1.25
C ASN A 118 8.22 -1.84 1.16
N GLY A 119 7.05 -1.49 1.65
CA GLY A 119 5.88 -2.35 1.76
C GLY A 119 5.49 -2.67 3.20
N ASP A 120 6.37 -2.44 4.19
CA ASP A 120 6.03 -2.64 5.59
C ASP A 120 4.83 -1.77 5.97
N ILE A 121 3.83 -2.41 6.60
CA ILE A 121 2.65 -1.75 7.14
C ILE A 121 2.92 -1.38 8.59
N THR A 122 2.52 -0.18 8.96
CA THR A 122 2.72 0.35 10.30
C THR A 122 1.50 1.13 10.75
N ARG A 123 1.26 1.14 12.05
CA ARG A 123 0.22 1.94 12.67
C ARG A 123 0.83 3.17 13.34
N LEU A 124 0.28 4.32 13.05
CA LEU A 124 0.68 5.58 13.67
C LEU A 124 0.15 5.65 15.10
N LYS A 125 1.01 5.53 16.09
CA LYS A 125 0.62 5.62 17.53
C LYS A 125 0.53 7.06 18.01
N ARG A 126 1.50 7.90 17.63
CA ARG A 126 1.57 9.30 18.05
C ARG A 126 2.23 10.15 16.99
N LEU A 127 1.75 11.40 16.88
CA LEU A 127 2.37 12.47 16.10
C LEU A 127 2.79 13.60 17.03
N ARG A 128 3.93 14.17 16.73
CA ARG A 128 4.46 15.33 17.43
C ARG A 128 5.21 16.21 16.44
N ARG A 129 5.37 17.47 16.78
CA ARG A 129 6.25 18.44 16.14
C ARG A 129 6.18 18.40 14.61
N PHE A 130 5.15 19.02 14.07
CA PHE A 130 5.08 19.31 12.65
C PHE A 130 6.12 20.38 12.31
N GLU A 131 6.89 20.18 11.25
CA GLU A 131 7.96 21.09 10.81
C GLU A 131 7.90 21.31 9.29
N ASP A 132 8.04 22.55 8.88
CA ASP A 132 8.35 22.91 7.49
C ASP A 132 9.86 23.19 7.41
N PHE A 133 10.62 22.25 6.84
CA PHE A 133 12.07 22.36 6.78
C PHE A 133 12.60 21.81 5.44
N TYR A 134 13.68 22.40 4.93
CA TYR A 134 14.26 22.01 3.63
C TYR A 134 13.27 22.04 2.44
N GLY A 135 12.20 22.82 2.56
CA GLY A 135 11.13 22.88 1.55
C GLY A 135 10.22 21.66 1.49
N PHE A 136 10.15 20.89 2.60
CA PHE A 136 9.28 19.74 2.81
C PHE A 136 8.64 19.80 4.20
N ARG A 137 7.54 19.05 4.36
CA ARG A 137 6.80 18.93 5.61
C ARG A 137 7.17 17.62 6.31
N PHE A 138 7.51 17.72 7.58
CA PHE A 138 7.88 16.59 8.41
C PHE A 138 7.03 16.54 9.68
N ALA A 139 6.98 15.37 10.30
CA ALA A 139 6.50 15.21 11.67
C ALA A 139 7.30 14.15 12.40
N ASP A 140 7.47 14.33 13.72
CA ASP A 140 7.97 13.27 14.57
C ASP A 140 6.84 12.31 14.90
N ALA A 141 7.05 11.02 14.67
CA ALA A 141 6.06 9.97 14.83
C ALA A 141 6.57 8.83 15.71
N VAL A 142 5.63 8.16 16.39
CA VAL A 142 5.83 6.83 16.94
C VAL A 142 5.03 5.87 16.06
N LEU A 143 5.71 4.97 15.38
CA LEU A 143 5.13 3.97 14.50
C LEU A 143 5.25 2.58 15.13
N GLU A 144 4.13 1.87 15.22
CA GLU A 144 4.05 0.46 15.58
C GLU A 144 4.16 -0.39 14.32
N PHE A 145 5.04 -1.37 14.33
CA PHE A 145 5.21 -2.35 13.27
C PHE A 145 4.67 -3.71 13.76
N PRO A 146 3.40 -4.05 13.46
CA PRO A 146 2.75 -5.24 14.00
C PRO A 146 3.48 -6.54 13.66
N ASP A 147 4.02 -6.66 12.45
CA ASP A 147 4.74 -7.86 11.99
C ASP A 147 6.01 -8.15 12.79
N TYR A 148 6.54 -7.15 13.49
CA TYR A 148 7.78 -7.24 14.28
C TYR A 148 7.56 -7.03 15.78
N ASP A 149 6.31 -6.80 16.20
CA ASP A 149 5.94 -6.47 17.59
C ASP A 149 6.84 -5.38 18.20
N THR A 150 7.03 -4.29 17.46
CA THR A 150 7.95 -3.22 17.86
C THR A 150 7.42 -1.83 17.53
N GLU A 151 7.84 -0.85 18.33
CA GLU A 151 7.57 0.57 18.10
C GLU A 151 8.87 1.31 17.81
N LEU A 152 8.86 2.18 16.81
CA LEU A 152 10.00 3.05 16.48
C LEU A 152 9.60 4.52 16.57
N GLN A 153 10.48 5.32 17.14
CA GLN A 153 10.41 6.77 17.05
C GLN A 153 11.16 7.20 15.78
N CYS A 154 10.49 7.88 14.90
CA CYS A 154 11.05 8.29 13.62
C CYS A 154 10.47 9.63 13.15
N LYS A 155 11.14 10.25 12.22
CA LYS A 155 10.61 11.37 11.45
C LYS A 155 9.93 10.81 10.20
N ILE A 156 8.74 11.30 9.89
CA ILE A 156 8.01 10.98 8.66
C ILE A 156 7.97 12.17 7.74
N LEU A 157 7.93 11.91 6.44
CA LEU A 157 7.80 12.91 5.38
C LEU A 157 6.33 12.97 4.92
N LEU A 158 5.63 14.06 5.23
CA LEU A 158 4.21 14.21 4.98
C LEU A 158 3.87 14.40 3.51
N ASP A 159 4.77 15.02 2.73
CA ASP A 159 4.54 15.29 1.29
C ASP A 159 4.35 14.02 0.46
N THR A 160 4.81 12.86 0.93
CA THR A 160 4.63 11.59 0.22
C THR A 160 3.24 10.99 0.39
N ILE A 161 2.49 11.37 1.43
CA ILE A 161 1.22 10.74 1.81
C ILE A 161 0.19 10.86 0.68
N ALA A 162 -0.03 12.07 0.17
CA ALA A 162 -1.01 12.34 -0.88
C ALA A 162 -0.41 12.36 -2.31
N SER A 163 0.92 12.21 -2.45
CA SER A 163 1.58 12.22 -3.76
C SER A 163 1.07 11.09 -4.67
N GLU A 164 0.91 11.36 -5.96
CA GLU A 164 0.62 10.33 -6.97
C GLU A 164 1.88 9.50 -7.33
N SER A 165 3.07 10.01 -7.02
CA SER A 165 4.32 9.26 -7.18
C SER A 165 4.44 8.13 -6.16
N PRO A 166 5.11 7.02 -6.47
CA PRO A 166 5.33 5.91 -5.53
C PRO A 166 6.08 6.31 -4.26
N SER A 167 7.02 7.24 -4.38
CA SER A 167 7.86 7.84 -3.32
C SER A 167 8.29 9.21 -3.79
N LEU A 168 9.18 9.92 -3.09
CA LEU A 168 9.80 11.14 -3.63
C LEU A 168 10.38 10.86 -5.02
N THR A 169 10.08 11.76 -5.95
CA THR A 169 10.69 11.74 -7.28
C THR A 169 12.20 11.94 -7.19
N ARG A 170 12.92 11.65 -8.26
CA ARG A 170 14.36 11.88 -8.33
C ARG A 170 14.70 13.36 -8.13
N GLU A 171 13.88 14.25 -8.67
CA GLU A 171 14.06 15.70 -8.54
C GLU A 171 13.85 16.17 -7.11
N GLU A 172 12.75 15.73 -6.45
CA GLU A 172 12.47 16.02 -5.05
C GLU A 172 13.55 15.45 -4.12
N SER A 173 14.00 14.23 -4.37
CA SER A 173 15.09 13.61 -3.60
C SER A 173 16.39 14.37 -3.75
N SER A 174 16.70 14.86 -4.96
CA SER A 174 17.89 15.70 -5.21
C SER A 174 17.75 17.07 -4.53
N ARG A 175 16.55 17.66 -4.56
CA ARG A 175 16.26 18.93 -3.86
C ARG A 175 16.47 18.78 -2.36
N LEU A 176 15.91 17.73 -1.75
CA LEU A 176 16.11 17.46 -0.32
C LEU A 176 17.59 17.29 0.02
N PHE A 177 18.32 16.52 -0.79
CA PHE A 177 19.77 16.37 -0.60
C PHE A 177 20.52 17.70 -0.63
N CYS A 178 20.25 18.53 -1.64
CA CYS A 178 20.91 19.84 -1.79
C CYS A 178 20.57 20.82 -0.65
N GLU A 179 19.31 20.80 -0.18
CA GLU A 179 18.92 21.64 0.94
C GLU A 179 19.60 21.19 2.26
N VAL A 180 19.64 19.90 2.53
CA VAL A 180 20.34 19.35 3.70
C VAL A 180 21.85 19.58 3.60
N GLU A 181 22.45 19.47 2.40
CA GLU A 181 23.89 19.72 2.21
C GLU A 181 24.32 21.13 2.63
N LYS A 182 23.43 22.13 2.55
CA LYS A 182 23.75 23.52 2.94
C LYS A 182 24.17 23.64 4.40
N ASP A 183 23.63 22.80 5.28
CA ASP A 183 23.97 22.81 6.72
C ASP A 183 25.36 22.26 7.01
N TYR A 184 25.98 21.58 6.04
CA TYR A 184 27.29 20.92 6.19
C TYR A 184 28.37 21.50 5.26
N LEU A 185 28.19 22.72 4.73
CA LEU A 185 29.14 23.37 3.81
C LEU A 185 30.48 23.69 4.47
N ASP A 186 30.53 23.86 5.79
CA ASP A 186 31.71 24.05 6.60
C ASP A 186 32.61 22.82 6.64
N VAL A 187 32.05 21.62 6.40
CA VAL A 187 32.79 20.35 6.32
C VAL A 187 33.53 20.27 4.99
N LYS A 188 34.82 20.62 4.98
CA LYS A 188 35.66 20.69 3.76
C LYS A 188 35.75 19.37 2.98
N SER A 189 35.77 18.25 3.69
CA SER A 189 35.87 16.92 3.07
C SER A 189 34.49 16.47 2.52
N LYS A 190 34.38 16.27 1.21
CA LYS A 190 33.15 15.77 0.57
C LYS A 190 32.72 14.42 1.15
N ILE A 191 33.64 13.52 1.47
CA ILE A 191 33.33 12.20 2.05
C ILE A 191 32.75 12.36 3.45
N LYS A 192 33.32 13.23 4.30
CA LYS A 192 32.79 13.50 5.64
C LYS A 192 31.44 14.18 5.55
N ARG A 193 31.28 15.20 4.69
CA ARG A 193 30.01 15.88 4.46
C ARG A 193 28.91 14.89 4.07
N PHE A 194 29.18 13.99 3.13
CA PHE A 194 28.21 12.98 2.72
C PHE A 194 27.85 12.02 3.86
N LYS A 195 28.79 11.71 4.76
CA LYS A 195 28.52 10.92 5.96
C LYS A 195 27.56 11.66 6.91
N GLU A 196 27.82 12.94 7.18
CA GLU A 196 26.95 13.78 8.02
C GLU A 196 25.53 13.90 7.45
N ILE A 197 25.39 14.09 6.13
CA ILE A 197 24.08 14.11 5.47
C ILE A 197 23.34 12.79 5.68
N ARG A 198 24.04 11.65 5.59
CA ARG A 198 23.44 10.33 5.83
C ARG A 198 23.01 10.11 7.27
N GLU A 199 23.56 10.83 8.23
CA GLU A 199 23.15 10.80 9.63
C GLU A 199 22.08 11.86 9.97
N ASN A 200 21.65 12.66 8.99
CA ASN A 200 20.60 13.67 9.21
C ASN A 200 19.21 13.03 9.26
N PRO A 201 18.42 13.25 10.33
CA PRO A 201 17.10 12.64 10.49
C PRO A 201 16.06 13.10 9.46
N HIS A 202 16.14 14.32 8.93
CA HIS A 202 15.24 14.79 7.89
C HIS A 202 15.56 14.14 6.53
N PHE A 203 16.85 13.95 6.23
CA PHE A 203 17.27 13.23 5.03
C PHE A 203 16.81 11.75 5.07
N ASN A 204 16.75 11.18 6.27
CA ASN A 204 16.30 9.81 6.51
C ASN A 204 14.82 9.70 6.91
N ALA A 205 14.04 10.78 6.83
CA ALA A 205 12.64 10.73 7.15
C ALA A 205 11.92 9.61 6.36
N LEU A 206 11.08 8.84 7.05
CA LEU A 206 10.33 7.76 6.42
C LEU A 206 9.35 8.34 5.42
N GLN A 207 9.41 7.83 4.21
CA GLN A 207 8.42 8.11 3.17
C GLN A 207 7.27 7.14 3.33
N VAL A 208 6.08 7.66 3.58
CA VAL A 208 4.90 6.86 3.93
C VAL A 208 3.69 7.26 3.09
N LYS A 209 2.76 6.33 2.94
CA LYS A 209 1.42 6.55 2.36
C LYS A 209 0.38 5.87 3.25
N PHE A 210 -0.88 6.26 3.14
CA PHE A 210 -1.96 5.48 3.74
C PHE A 210 -2.02 4.08 3.13
N SER A 211 -2.36 3.08 3.94
CA SER A 211 -2.38 1.67 3.54
C SER A 211 -3.76 1.03 3.50
N TYR A 212 -4.84 1.80 3.59
CA TYR A 212 -6.21 1.26 3.40
C TYR A 212 -6.47 0.86 1.95
N ALA A 213 -5.84 1.60 1.02
CA ALA A 213 -5.83 1.28 -0.40
C ALA A 213 -4.41 1.42 -0.95
N VAL A 214 -3.97 0.41 -1.70
CA VAL A 214 -2.62 0.35 -2.25
C VAL A 214 -2.63 -0.11 -3.70
N THR A 215 -1.53 0.07 -4.41
CA THR A 215 -1.37 -0.55 -5.73
C THR A 215 -1.10 -2.04 -5.59
N CYS A 216 -1.51 -2.83 -6.59
CA CYS A 216 -1.30 -4.28 -6.60
C CYS A 216 0.18 -4.68 -6.39
N HIS A 217 1.13 -3.91 -6.92
CA HIS A 217 2.56 -4.17 -6.69
C HIS A 217 2.95 -4.05 -5.20
N LYS A 218 2.30 -3.14 -4.48
CA LYS A 218 2.53 -2.96 -3.04
C LYS A 218 1.84 -4.01 -2.18
N ALA A 219 0.76 -4.62 -2.68
CA ALA A 219 0.06 -5.70 -2.03
C ALA A 219 0.75 -7.07 -2.20
N GLN A 220 1.82 -7.16 -3.00
CA GLN A 220 2.55 -8.41 -3.19
C GLN A 220 3.18 -8.89 -1.88
N GLY A 221 2.96 -10.17 -1.55
CA GLY A 221 3.44 -10.79 -0.31
C GLY A 221 2.50 -10.65 0.89
N GLY A 222 1.57 -9.66 0.88
CA GLY A 222 0.54 -9.53 1.91
C GLY A 222 -0.69 -10.40 1.63
N GLN A 223 -1.46 -10.68 2.68
CA GLN A 223 -2.78 -11.32 2.62
C GLN A 223 -3.71 -10.64 3.62
N TRP A 224 -5.00 -10.55 3.26
CA TRP A 224 -6.02 -9.90 4.08
C TRP A 224 -7.29 -10.74 4.07
N LYS A 225 -8.07 -10.69 5.15
CA LYS A 225 -9.35 -11.37 5.19
C LYS A 225 -10.30 -10.85 4.12
N ALA A 226 -10.43 -9.53 4.00
CA ALA A 226 -11.26 -8.91 2.97
C ALA A 226 -10.42 -8.10 1.99
N VAL A 227 -10.56 -8.39 0.71
CA VAL A 227 -9.87 -7.66 -0.37
C VAL A 227 -10.89 -7.07 -1.33
N PHE A 228 -10.76 -5.78 -1.56
CA PHE A 228 -11.54 -5.05 -2.56
C PHE A 228 -10.67 -4.79 -3.78
N VAL A 229 -11.01 -5.37 -4.90
CA VAL A 229 -10.29 -5.16 -6.17
C VAL A 229 -11.02 -4.11 -6.97
N ASP A 230 -10.40 -2.93 -7.14
CA ASP A 230 -10.95 -1.88 -7.98
C ASP A 230 -10.71 -2.20 -9.45
N ARG A 231 -11.78 -2.26 -10.24
CA ARG A 231 -11.72 -2.55 -11.67
C ARG A 231 -10.73 -1.68 -12.43
N CYS A 232 -10.64 -0.44 -12.05
CA CYS A 232 -9.80 0.63 -12.58
C CYS A 232 -9.25 0.39 -14.00
N LEU A 233 -10.01 0.82 -15.01
CA LEU A 233 -9.52 1.02 -16.38
C LEU A 233 -9.16 -0.25 -17.17
N PHE A 234 -9.93 -1.31 -17.03
CA PHE A 234 -10.12 -2.19 -18.16
C PHE A 234 -11.17 -1.52 -19.06
N GLY A 235 -10.75 -0.54 -19.86
CA GLY A 235 -11.61 0.07 -20.86
C GLY A 235 -12.02 -0.95 -21.94
N ASP A 236 -12.40 -0.48 -23.11
CA ASP A 236 -12.65 -1.33 -24.27
C ASP A 236 -11.34 -1.86 -24.91
N GLU A 237 -10.20 -1.69 -24.23
CA GLU A 237 -8.92 -2.23 -24.66
C GLU A 237 -8.89 -3.76 -24.51
N PRO A 238 -8.24 -4.46 -25.46
CA PRO A 238 -8.05 -5.91 -25.36
C PRO A 238 -7.33 -6.27 -24.06
N MET A 239 -7.76 -7.37 -23.42
CA MET A 239 -7.09 -7.89 -22.24
C MET A 239 -5.66 -8.27 -22.56
N THR A 240 -4.70 -7.75 -21.79
CA THR A 240 -3.28 -8.06 -21.95
C THR A 240 -2.83 -9.09 -20.92
N ARG A 241 -1.70 -9.75 -21.20
CA ARG A 241 -1.07 -10.66 -20.25
C ARG A 241 -0.75 -9.98 -18.92
N ASP A 242 -0.34 -8.72 -18.93
CA ASP A 242 -0.01 -7.98 -17.72
C ASP A 242 -1.26 -7.60 -16.92
N MET A 243 -2.41 -7.37 -17.58
CA MET A 243 -3.69 -7.20 -16.91
C MET A 243 -4.15 -8.49 -16.22
N LEU A 244 -4.02 -9.63 -16.87
CA LEU A 244 -4.32 -10.94 -16.27
C LEU A 244 -3.40 -11.25 -15.08
N ARG A 245 -2.10 -10.96 -15.17
CA ARG A 245 -1.16 -11.10 -14.05
C ARG A 245 -1.54 -10.19 -12.88
N TRP A 246 -1.95 -8.97 -13.19
CA TRP A 246 -2.42 -8.03 -12.18
C TRP A 246 -3.67 -8.56 -11.48
N LEU A 247 -4.68 -9.02 -12.25
CA LEU A 247 -5.89 -9.64 -11.71
C LEU A 247 -5.54 -10.85 -10.82
N TYR A 248 -4.77 -11.80 -11.33
CA TYR A 248 -4.34 -12.98 -10.56
C TYR A 248 -3.70 -12.57 -9.22
N THR A 249 -2.78 -11.60 -9.27
CA THR A 249 -2.11 -11.13 -8.06
C THR A 249 -3.12 -10.49 -7.10
N ALA A 250 -4.05 -9.68 -7.59
CA ALA A 250 -5.04 -9.00 -6.75
C ALA A 250 -6.02 -10.00 -6.11
N LEU A 251 -6.57 -10.95 -6.88
CA LEU A 251 -7.51 -11.97 -6.41
C LEU A 251 -6.90 -12.83 -5.29
N THR A 252 -5.64 -13.26 -5.47
CA THR A 252 -4.94 -14.13 -4.53
C THR A 252 -4.50 -13.46 -3.23
N ARG A 253 -4.86 -12.20 -2.99
CA ARG A 253 -4.59 -11.51 -1.72
C ARG A 253 -5.66 -11.76 -0.67
N ALA A 254 -6.86 -12.14 -1.09
CA ALA A 254 -7.97 -12.44 -0.19
C ALA A 254 -7.85 -13.83 0.42
N THR A 255 -8.15 -13.94 1.73
CA THR A 255 -8.22 -15.23 2.43
C THR A 255 -9.65 -15.66 2.74
N ASP A 256 -10.57 -14.71 3.00
CA ASP A 256 -11.93 -15.00 3.44
C ASP A 256 -12.98 -14.41 2.47
N LYS A 257 -12.80 -13.17 2.01
CA LYS A 257 -13.79 -12.50 1.17
C LYS A 257 -13.12 -11.62 0.11
N LEU A 258 -13.59 -11.77 -1.11
CA LEU A 258 -13.17 -10.98 -2.27
C LEU A 258 -14.34 -10.14 -2.78
N TYR A 259 -14.11 -8.84 -2.90
CA TYR A 259 -15.04 -7.91 -3.50
C TYR A 259 -14.52 -7.38 -4.82
N LEU A 260 -15.29 -7.52 -5.88
CA LEU A 260 -15.02 -6.94 -7.19
C LEU A 260 -15.75 -5.60 -7.30
N VAL A 261 -15.01 -4.48 -7.24
CA VAL A 261 -15.59 -3.14 -7.17
C VAL A 261 -15.69 -2.53 -8.57
N ASN A 262 -16.91 -2.15 -8.97
CA ASN A 262 -17.22 -1.51 -10.25
C ASN A 262 -16.79 -2.35 -11.48
N PHE A 263 -16.80 -3.67 -11.40
CA PHE A 263 -16.58 -4.52 -12.57
C PHE A 263 -17.85 -4.54 -13.44
N ASP A 264 -17.69 -4.53 -14.76
CA ASP A 264 -18.79 -4.61 -15.72
C ASP A 264 -19.39 -6.01 -15.74
N GLU A 265 -20.67 -6.10 -16.20
CA GLU A 265 -21.37 -7.38 -16.43
C GLU A 265 -20.57 -8.35 -17.30
N LYS A 266 -19.81 -7.84 -18.27
CA LYS A 266 -18.94 -8.65 -19.15
C LYS A 266 -17.90 -9.52 -18.41
N PHE A 267 -17.69 -9.30 -17.12
CA PHE A 267 -16.82 -10.15 -16.29
C PHE A 267 -17.58 -11.27 -15.58
N TYR A 268 -18.92 -11.30 -15.65
CA TYR A 268 -19.78 -12.24 -14.92
C TYR A 268 -20.69 -13.07 -15.83
N GLU A 269 -20.91 -12.65 -17.08
CA GLU A 269 -21.80 -13.28 -18.06
C GLU A 269 -21.06 -14.12 -19.11
#